data_1b7f4d333374885e8224ca5308919d45
#
_entry.id   1b7f4d333374885e8224ca5308919d45
#
_cell.length_a   1.000
_cell.length_b   1.000
_cell.length_c   1.000
_cell.angle_alpha   90.00
_cell.angle_beta   90.00
_cell.angle_gamma   90.00
#
_symmetry.space_group_name_H-M   'P 1'
#
loop_
_entity.id
_entity.type
_entity.pdbx_description
1 polymer ?
#
loop_
_entity_poly.entity_id
_entity_poly.type
_entity_poly.pdbx_seq_one_letter_code
_entity_poly.pdbx_strand_id
1 'polypeptide(L)'
;ADYGYNISMGDHCFCNYGCVLLDVCPIRIGDMTQIGPYVQILTADHPRDAATRDQGREFGQPVEIGRNVWIGGGAILLPGVTVGDDAVIGAGAVVTKPVAAGMTVAGNPARPLVPRASSH
;
A
#
# COMPACT_ATOMS: atom_id res chain seq x y z
N ALA A 1 1.32 -12.93 -7.11
CA ALA A 1 1.38 -11.50 -7.47
C ALA A 1 1.42 -11.35 -8.97
N ASP A 2 0.74 -10.36 -9.48
CA ASP A 2 0.84 -10.02 -10.89
C ASP A 2 2.06 -9.15 -11.09
N TYR A 3 2.88 -9.56 -12.03
CA TYR A 3 4.04 -8.77 -12.39
C TYR A 3 3.74 -8.07 -13.70
N GLY A 4 3.32 -6.85 -13.59
CA GLY A 4 3.12 -6.02 -14.74
C GLY A 4 4.36 -5.18 -15.02
N TYR A 5 4.26 -4.35 -16.02
CA TYR A 5 5.36 -3.48 -16.41
C TYR A 5 5.47 -2.26 -15.50
N ASN A 6 4.50 -2.07 -14.60
CA ASN A 6 4.43 -0.89 -13.77
C ASN A 6 4.88 -1.13 -12.33
N ILE A 7 5.44 -2.29 -12.03
CA ILE A 7 5.91 -2.59 -10.69
C ILE A 7 7.43 -2.40 -10.65
N SER A 8 7.88 -1.56 -9.74
CA SER A 8 9.30 -1.30 -9.53
C SER A 8 9.63 -1.60 -8.08
N MET A 9 10.56 -2.50 -7.85
CA MET A 9 10.99 -2.89 -6.51
C MET A 9 12.48 -2.63 -6.36
N GLY A 10 12.84 -2.04 -5.24
CA GLY A 10 14.25 -1.83 -4.91
C GLY A 10 14.94 -3.13 -4.50
N ASP A 11 16.16 -2.97 -3.97
CA ASP A 11 16.99 -4.09 -3.56
C ASP A 11 16.53 -4.63 -2.21
N HIS A 12 16.73 -5.94 -2.03
CA HIS A 12 16.46 -6.63 -0.76
C HIS A 12 15.00 -6.50 -0.31
N CYS A 13 14.08 -6.34 -1.26
CA CYS A 13 12.67 -6.38 -0.97
C CYS A 13 12.20 -7.83 -0.83
N PHE A 14 11.24 -8.05 0.03
CA PHE A 14 10.64 -9.35 0.18
C PHE A 14 9.12 -9.23 0.06
N CYS A 15 8.55 -10.00 -0.83
CA CYS A 15 7.10 -10.05 -1.00
C CYS A 15 6.66 -11.48 -0.76
N ASN A 16 5.87 -11.69 0.29
CA ASN A 16 5.42 -13.01 0.65
C ASN A 16 4.35 -13.52 -0.31
N TYR A 17 3.94 -14.77 -0.15
CA TYR A 17 3.01 -15.39 -1.07
C TYR A 17 1.60 -14.81 -0.95
N GLY A 18 0.81 -15.01 -1.98
CA GLY A 18 -0.60 -14.61 -2.00
C GLY A 18 -0.84 -13.11 -2.14
N CYS A 19 0.21 -12.33 -2.39
CA CYS A 19 0.04 -10.89 -2.59
C CYS A 19 -0.57 -10.59 -3.94
N VAL A 20 -1.40 -9.55 -3.99
CA VAL A 20 -1.97 -9.03 -5.23
C VAL A 20 -1.45 -7.62 -5.43
N LEU A 21 -0.71 -7.42 -6.52
CA LEU A 21 -0.18 -6.11 -6.89
C LEU A 21 -0.85 -5.71 -8.20
N LEU A 22 -1.91 -4.93 -8.10
CA LEU A 22 -2.68 -4.53 -9.27
C LEU A 22 -2.10 -3.23 -9.80
N ASP A 23 -1.34 -3.35 -10.88
CA ASP A 23 -0.47 -2.30 -11.37
C ASP A 23 -1.00 -1.55 -12.60
N VAL A 24 -2.29 -1.24 -12.62
CA VAL A 24 -2.85 -0.38 -13.66
C VAL A 24 -2.09 0.94 -13.73
N CYS A 25 -1.69 1.46 -12.58
CA CYS A 25 -0.76 2.57 -12.45
C CYS A 25 0.51 2.09 -11.76
N PRO A 26 1.61 2.86 -11.79
CA PRO A 26 2.86 2.42 -11.19
C PRO A 26 2.75 2.10 -9.71
N ILE A 27 3.41 1.02 -9.31
CA ILE A 27 3.65 0.67 -7.92
C ILE A 27 5.16 0.71 -7.71
N ARG A 28 5.62 1.58 -6.84
CA ARG A 28 7.04 1.73 -6.53
C ARG A 28 7.29 1.33 -5.10
N ILE A 29 8.23 0.43 -4.91
CA ILE A 29 8.57 -0.11 -3.60
C ILE A 29 10.05 0.11 -3.37
N GLY A 30 10.38 0.83 -2.32
CA GLY A 30 11.77 1.14 -1.99
C GLY A 30 12.53 -0.04 -1.43
N ASP A 31 13.84 0.16 -1.24
CA ASP A 31 14.73 -0.89 -0.79
C ASP A 31 14.35 -1.45 0.57
N MET A 32 14.63 -2.71 0.79
CA MET A 32 14.48 -3.40 2.08
C MET A 32 13.06 -3.42 2.62
N THR A 33 12.08 -3.15 1.80
CA THR A 33 10.68 -3.22 2.22
C THR A 33 10.22 -4.66 2.25
N GLN A 34 9.49 -5.03 3.29
CA GLN A 34 8.99 -6.37 3.48
C GLN A 34 7.47 -6.37 3.45
N ILE A 35 6.91 -7.18 2.59
CA ILE A 35 5.48 -7.29 2.39
C ILE A 35 5.03 -8.67 2.85
N GLY A 36 4.15 -8.69 3.84
CA GLY A 36 3.61 -9.94 4.38
C GLY A 36 2.70 -10.67 3.41
N PRO A 37 2.22 -11.86 3.78
CA PRO A 37 1.37 -12.64 2.89
C PRO A 37 -0.01 -12.00 2.71
N TYR A 38 -0.59 -12.23 1.54
CA TYR A 38 -1.96 -11.79 1.22
C TYR A 38 -2.17 -10.28 1.29
N VAL A 39 -1.11 -9.51 1.13
CA VAL A 39 -1.22 -8.05 1.02
C VAL A 39 -1.77 -7.71 -0.37
N GLN A 40 -2.65 -6.71 -0.42
CA GLN A 40 -3.18 -6.21 -1.68
C GLN A 40 -2.76 -4.76 -1.86
N ILE A 41 -2.12 -4.47 -2.99
CA ILE A 41 -1.75 -3.11 -3.36
C ILE A 41 -2.52 -2.80 -4.64
N LEU A 42 -3.44 -1.87 -4.55
CA LEU A 42 -4.41 -1.61 -5.60
C LEU A 42 -4.17 -0.22 -6.15
N THR A 43 -3.95 -0.12 -7.45
CA THR A 43 -3.79 1.17 -8.12
C THR A 43 -5.02 1.53 -8.95
N ALA A 44 -5.90 0.58 -9.22
CA ALA A 44 -7.12 0.84 -9.98
C ALA A 44 -8.25 1.18 -9.03
N ASP A 45 -9.06 2.13 -9.43
CA ASP A 45 -10.26 2.49 -8.72
C ASP A 45 -11.43 2.44 -9.69
N HIS A 46 -12.63 2.28 -9.17
CA HIS A 46 -13.82 2.30 -9.98
C HIS A 46 -14.48 3.67 -9.87
N PRO A 47 -14.71 4.34 -11.00
CA PRO A 47 -15.46 5.59 -10.94
C PRO A 47 -16.88 5.30 -10.45
N ARG A 48 -17.35 6.15 -9.57
CA ARG A 48 -18.71 6.01 -9.05
C ARG A 48 -19.74 6.53 -10.04
N ASP A 49 -19.29 7.36 -10.94
CA ASP A 49 -20.14 7.96 -11.95
C ASP A 49 -20.29 7.00 -13.12
N ALA A 50 -21.49 6.57 -13.39
CA ALA A 50 -21.78 5.64 -14.47
C ALA A 50 -21.37 6.21 -15.83
N ALA A 51 -21.58 7.51 -16.04
CA ALA A 51 -21.18 8.13 -17.30
C ALA A 51 -19.68 8.07 -17.52
N THR A 52 -18.92 8.24 -16.46
CA THR A 52 -17.46 8.16 -16.57
C THR A 52 -17.02 6.72 -16.85
N ARG A 53 -17.66 5.74 -16.23
CA ARG A 53 -17.38 4.33 -16.53
C ARG A 53 -17.71 3.98 -17.98
N ASP A 54 -18.80 4.52 -18.48
CA ASP A 54 -19.23 4.25 -19.85
C ASP A 54 -18.26 4.81 -20.89
N GLN A 55 -17.41 5.75 -20.50
CA GLN A 55 -16.38 6.28 -21.38
C GLN A 55 -15.18 5.35 -21.52
N GLY A 56 -15.19 4.24 -20.81
CA GLY A 56 -14.10 3.27 -20.86
C GLY A 56 -12.82 3.77 -20.21
N ARG A 57 -12.89 4.79 -19.41
CA ARG A 57 -11.70 5.32 -18.74
C ARG A 57 -11.29 4.38 -17.62
N GLU A 58 -10.00 4.15 -17.56
CA GLU A 58 -9.42 3.50 -16.40
C GLU A 58 -9.06 4.56 -15.40
N PHE A 59 -9.52 4.34 -14.17
CA PHE A 59 -9.21 5.21 -13.07
C PHE A 59 -8.17 4.53 -12.20
N GLY A 60 -7.08 5.21 -11.98
CA GLY A 60 -6.06 4.66 -11.15
C GLY A 60 -5.16 5.77 -10.63
N GLN A 61 -4.47 5.45 -9.56
CA GLN A 61 -3.49 6.34 -8.98
C GLN A 61 -2.31 5.50 -8.52
N PRO A 62 -1.09 5.98 -8.74
CA PRO A 62 0.08 5.21 -8.37
C PRO A 62 0.17 5.04 -6.86
N VAL A 63 0.82 3.96 -6.45
CA VAL A 63 1.14 3.71 -5.05
C VAL A 63 2.65 3.77 -4.91
N GLU A 64 3.13 4.51 -3.91
CA GLU A 64 4.55 4.63 -3.65
C GLU A 64 4.84 4.21 -2.22
N ILE A 65 5.74 3.27 -2.07
CA ILE A 65 6.14 2.74 -0.77
C ILE A 65 7.63 3.01 -0.63
N GLY A 66 8.01 3.65 0.46
CA GLY A 66 9.39 4.00 0.73
C GLY A 66 10.27 2.80 1.03
N ARG A 67 11.47 3.09 1.54
CA ARG A 67 12.43 2.06 1.91
C ARG A 67 12.18 1.59 3.34
N ASN A 68 12.57 0.36 3.60
CA ASN A 68 12.53 -0.25 4.93
C ASN A 68 11.12 -0.17 5.55
N VAL A 69 10.10 -0.31 4.74
CA VAL A 69 8.71 -0.36 5.20
C VAL A 69 8.35 -1.80 5.52
N TRP A 70 7.57 -1.98 6.57
CA TRP A 70 7.04 -3.30 6.89
C TRP A 70 5.53 -3.28 6.74
N ILE A 71 5.01 -4.17 5.91
CA ILE A 71 3.58 -4.28 5.65
C ILE A 71 3.11 -5.63 6.16
N GLY A 72 2.28 -5.61 7.20
CA GLY A 72 1.76 -6.82 7.80
C GLY A 72 0.82 -7.58 6.88
N GLY A 73 0.71 -8.88 7.12
CA GLY A 73 -0.11 -9.75 6.27
C GLY A 73 -1.56 -9.30 6.19
N GLY A 74 -2.15 -9.47 5.02
CA GLY A 74 -3.55 -9.14 4.79
C GLY A 74 -3.87 -7.66 4.69
N ALA A 75 -2.89 -6.76 4.77
CA ALA A 75 -3.14 -5.33 4.63
C ALA A 75 -3.57 -4.99 3.21
N ILE A 76 -4.33 -3.94 3.08
CA ILE A 76 -4.82 -3.45 1.79
C ILE A 76 -4.42 -1.99 1.65
N LEU A 77 -3.69 -1.67 0.58
CA LEU A 77 -3.31 -0.30 0.27
C LEU A 77 -4.15 0.16 -0.92
N LEU A 78 -4.86 1.26 -0.74
CA LEU A 78 -5.76 1.77 -1.76
C LEU A 78 -5.05 2.68 -2.75
N PRO A 79 -5.67 2.93 -3.91
CA PRO A 79 -5.04 3.75 -4.95
C PRO A 79 -4.61 5.12 -4.44
N GLY A 80 -3.44 5.56 -4.87
CA GLY A 80 -2.92 6.87 -4.53
C GLY A 80 -2.22 6.97 -3.19
N VAL A 81 -2.14 5.87 -2.43
CA VAL A 81 -1.50 5.89 -1.12
C VAL A 81 0.01 6.01 -1.27
N THR A 82 0.61 6.84 -0.44
CA THR A 82 2.06 6.93 -0.30
C THR A 82 2.43 6.50 1.11
N VAL A 83 3.50 5.72 1.22
CA VAL A 83 4.00 5.23 2.51
C VAL A 83 5.44 5.68 2.65
N GLY A 84 5.71 6.47 3.68
CA GLY A 84 7.04 7.00 3.93
C GLY A 84 8.02 5.94 4.40
N ASP A 85 9.30 6.28 4.37
CA ASP A 85 10.36 5.36 4.79
C ASP A 85 10.17 4.93 6.25
N ASP A 86 10.58 3.72 6.55
CA ASP A 86 10.57 3.17 7.90
C ASP A 86 9.17 3.06 8.54
N ALA A 87 8.12 3.19 7.75
CA ALA A 87 6.77 3.06 8.26
C ALA A 87 6.41 1.59 8.51
N VAL A 88 5.46 1.39 9.38
CA VAL A 88 4.94 0.04 9.69
C VAL A 88 3.44 0.04 9.49
N ILE A 89 2.97 -0.90 8.69
CA ILE A 89 1.54 -1.09 8.45
C ILE A 89 1.13 -2.39 9.10
N GLY A 90 0.24 -2.30 10.07
CA GLY A 90 -0.20 -3.47 10.83
C GLY A 90 -0.95 -4.49 9.98
N ALA A 91 -0.94 -5.73 10.40
CA ALA A 91 -1.65 -6.78 9.71
C ALA A 91 -3.14 -6.46 9.60
N GLY A 92 -3.71 -6.71 8.44
CA GLY A 92 -5.13 -6.48 8.20
C GLY A 92 -5.53 -5.01 8.06
N ALA A 93 -4.60 -4.07 8.11
CA ALA A 93 -4.92 -2.66 7.99
C ALA A 93 -5.42 -2.32 6.59
N VAL A 94 -6.36 -1.39 6.50
CA VAL A 94 -6.82 -0.85 5.22
C VAL A 94 -6.36 0.59 5.13
N VAL A 95 -5.33 0.83 4.33
CA VAL A 95 -4.67 2.13 4.24
C VAL A 95 -5.36 2.98 3.18
N THR A 96 -5.97 4.06 3.61
CA THR A 96 -6.75 4.94 2.74
C THR A 96 -6.11 6.31 2.58
N LYS A 97 -5.11 6.64 3.37
CA LYS A 97 -4.46 7.96 3.39
C LYS A 97 -2.95 7.79 3.44
N PRO A 98 -2.21 8.83 3.08
CA PRO A 98 -0.75 8.77 3.17
C PRO A 98 -0.26 8.43 4.57
N VAL A 99 0.81 7.65 4.63
CA VAL A 99 1.46 7.26 5.88
C VAL A 99 2.81 7.95 5.94
N ALA A 100 3.01 8.76 6.96
CA ALA A 100 4.27 9.51 7.10
C ALA A 100 5.42 8.57 7.46
N ALA A 101 6.64 9.01 7.15
CA ALA A 101 7.84 8.25 7.49
C ALA A 101 7.89 7.96 8.98
N GLY A 102 8.30 6.75 9.32
CA GLY A 102 8.44 6.31 10.70
C GLY A 102 7.14 6.05 11.44
N MET A 103 6.01 6.24 10.78
CA MET A 103 4.71 6.07 11.43
C MET A 103 4.27 4.62 11.42
N THR A 104 3.58 4.22 12.47
CA THR A 104 2.89 2.93 12.53
C THR A 104 1.40 3.17 12.44
N VAL A 105 0.75 2.47 11.52
CA VAL A 105 -0.71 2.56 11.37
C VAL A 105 -1.32 1.17 11.46
N ALA A 106 -2.56 1.11 11.89
CA ALA A 106 -3.29 -0.15 11.98
C ALA A 106 -4.80 0.11 11.90
N GLY A 107 -5.54 -0.93 11.61
CA GLY A 107 -7.00 -0.91 11.63
C GLY A 107 -7.62 -0.65 10.26
N ASN A 108 -8.93 -0.56 10.27
CA ASN A 108 -9.74 -0.31 9.07
C ASN A 108 -10.81 0.75 9.39
N PRO A 109 -10.67 1.99 8.87
CA PRO A 109 -9.50 2.48 8.13
C PRO A 109 -8.28 2.61 9.03
N ALA A 110 -7.11 2.49 8.42
CA ALA A 110 -5.86 2.55 9.17
C ALA A 110 -5.69 3.92 9.84
N ARG A 111 -5.26 3.89 11.08
CA ARG A 111 -5.02 5.08 11.88
C ARG A 111 -3.65 4.99 12.53
N PRO A 112 -2.99 6.12 12.75
CA PRO A 112 -1.72 6.12 13.46
C PRO A 112 -1.88 5.54 14.85
N LEU A 113 -0.92 4.70 15.23
CA LEU A 113 -0.81 4.24 16.60
C LEU A 113 0.05 5.23 17.36
N VAL A 114 -0.55 5.90 18.32
CA VAL A 114 0.15 6.86 19.13
C VAL A 114 0.80 6.11 20.26
N PRO A 115 2.12 6.23 20.47
CA PRO A 115 2.75 5.60 21.62
C PRO A 115 2.08 6.11 22.90
N ARG A 116 1.83 5.21 23.80
CA ARG A 116 1.33 5.63 25.11
C ARG A 116 2.39 6.49 25.74
N ALA A 117 1.99 7.69 25.96
CA ALA A 117 2.86 8.53 26.70
C ALA A 117 3.01 7.92 28.05
N SER A 118 3.89 7.44 28.31
CA SER A 118 4.15 6.98 29.38
C SER A 118 3.63 6.20 30.06
N SER A 119 3.58 5.84 29.86
CA SER A 119 3.10 5.19 30.38
C SER A 119 3.60 4.87 31.41
N HIS A 120 3.73 5.11 31.51
CA HIS A 120 4.09 4.96 32.19
C HIS A 120 4.03 4.55 32.67
#